data_e2d8ae982d9eed32d1acf516beec627c
#
_entry.id   e2d8ae982d9eed32d1acf516beec627c
#
_cell.length_a   1.000
_cell.length_b   1.000
_cell.length_c   1.000
_cell.angle_alpha   90.00
_cell.angle_beta   90.00
_cell.angle_gamma   90.00
#
_symmetry.space_group_name_H-M   'P 1'
#
loop_
_entity.id
_entity.type
_entity.pdbx_description
1 polymer ?
#
loop_
_entity_poly.entity_id
_entity_poly.type
_entity_poly.pdbx_seq_one_letter_code
_entity_poly.pdbx_strand_id
1 'polypeptide(L)'
;MKAIAITHAATDGSNIAYLQEIDLPTPVAKGHDLLVEVKAISVNPVDTKVREGFSADTPRVLGWDAVGVVKSVGESVTLFTPGDEVWYAGALGRAGSNSEFQLVDERIVALKPQSLDNASAAALPLTAITAWEMLFDRLGVAENGNEGDVLLIVGAAGGVGSILTQLASKLTKMTVIGTASRPESQKWVREAG
;
A
#
# COMPACT_ATOMS: atom_id res chain seq x y z
N MET A 1 20.48 -10.17 -1.19
CA MET A 1 19.15 -10.06 -1.79
C MET A 1 19.16 -9.02 -2.89
N LYS A 2 18.37 -9.22 -3.93
CA LYS A 2 18.15 -8.22 -4.99
C LYS A 2 17.12 -7.18 -4.56
N ALA A 3 17.34 -5.94 -4.98
CA ALA A 3 16.40 -4.83 -4.77
C ALA A 3 16.44 -3.86 -5.95
N ILE A 4 15.33 -3.17 -6.19
CA ILE A 4 15.26 -2.03 -7.10
C ILE A 4 15.31 -0.75 -6.27
N ALA A 5 16.36 0.01 -6.44
CA ALA A 5 16.61 1.20 -5.64
C ALA A 5 16.87 2.44 -6.51
N ILE A 6 16.61 3.60 -5.95
CA ILE A 6 17.14 4.86 -6.47
C ILE A 6 18.60 4.94 -6.02
N THR A 7 19.51 5.11 -6.96
CA THR A 7 20.96 5.13 -6.66
C THR A 7 21.60 6.51 -6.83
N HIS A 8 21.07 7.34 -7.73
CA HIS A 8 21.59 8.66 -8.04
C HIS A 8 20.46 9.64 -8.36
N ALA A 9 20.67 10.91 -8.05
CA ALA A 9 19.83 11.96 -8.60
C ALA A 9 19.99 12.03 -10.14
N ALA A 10 18.99 12.57 -10.82
CA ALA A 10 19.06 12.75 -12.26
C ALA A 10 20.22 13.71 -12.62
N THR A 11 21.03 13.31 -13.59
CA THR A 11 22.17 14.12 -14.11
C THR A 11 21.85 14.79 -15.44
N ASP A 12 20.68 14.51 -16.01
CA ASP A 12 20.22 14.98 -17.34
C ASP A 12 19.35 16.24 -17.29
N GLY A 13 19.24 16.88 -16.12
CA GLY A 13 18.37 18.03 -15.90
C GLY A 13 16.91 17.66 -15.64
N SER A 14 16.54 16.38 -15.68
CA SER A 14 15.27 15.90 -15.16
C SER A 14 15.36 15.79 -13.63
N ASN A 15 14.26 16.01 -12.93
CA ASN A 15 14.21 15.78 -11.47
C ASN A 15 13.88 14.32 -11.12
N ILE A 16 14.10 13.38 -12.06
CA ILE A 16 13.69 11.97 -11.92
C ILE A 16 14.92 11.10 -11.69
N ALA A 17 15.11 10.65 -10.48
CA ALA A 17 16.20 9.75 -10.11
C ALA A 17 16.10 8.38 -10.81
N TYR A 18 17.25 7.77 -11.11
CA TYR A 18 17.32 6.47 -11.79
C TYR A 18 17.02 5.31 -10.84
N LEU A 19 16.22 4.34 -11.32
CA LEU A 19 16.00 3.06 -10.66
C LEU A 19 16.98 2.03 -11.21
N GLN A 20 17.65 1.32 -10.32
CA GLN A 20 18.63 0.28 -10.66
C GLN A 20 18.44 -0.95 -9.80
N GLU A 21 18.71 -2.13 -10.39
CA GLU A 21 18.86 -3.35 -9.61
C GLU A 21 20.20 -3.30 -8.86
N ILE A 22 20.15 -3.57 -7.56
CA ILE A 22 21.33 -3.61 -6.69
C ILE A 22 21.28 -4.85 -5.80
N ASP A 23 22.45 -5.30 -5.37
CA ASP A 23 22.59 -6.35 -4.37
C ASP A 23 22.79 -5.73 -2.98
N LEU A 24 21.97 -6.17 -2.03
CA LEU A 24 22.03 -5.74 -0.63
C LEU A 24 22.16 -6.98 0.28
N PRO A 25 22.77 -6.84 1.46
CA PRO A 25 22.68 -7.89 2.47
C PRO A 25 21.22 -8.11 2.86
N THR A 26 20.82 -9.37 3.06
CA THR A 26 19.50 -9.67 3.63
C THR A 26 19.42 -9.12 5.04
N PRO A 27 18.44 -8.29 5.38
CA PRO A 27 18.36 -7.71 6.72
C PRO A 27 17.95 -8.76 7.77
N VAL A 28 18.19 -8.45 9.03
CA VAL A 28 17.86 -9.33 10.17
C VAL A 28 16.76 -8.67 10.99
N ALA A 29 15.69 -9.41 11.25
CA ALA A 29 14.57 -8.95 12.08
C ALA A 29 15.03 -8.79 13.55
N LYS A 30 14.61 -7.67 14.17
CA LYS A 30 14.89 -7.34 15.59
C LYS A 30 13.66 -6.65 16.19
N GLY A 31 13.51 -6.75 17.51
CA GLY A 31 12.39 -6.11 18.19
C GLY A 31 11.05 -6.58 17.64
N HIS A 32 10.22 -5.66 17.20
CA HIS A 32 8.91 -5.94 16.58
C HIS A 32 8.94 -6.15 15.06
N ASP A 33 10.11 -6.32 14.46
CA ASP A 33 10.21 -6.49 13.01
C ASP A 33 9.92 -7.93 12.57
N LEU A 34 9.21 -8.03 11.46
CA LEU A 34 9.10 -9.24 10.64
C LEU A 34 10.07 -9.13 9.46
N LEU A 35 10.82 -10.18 9.16
CA LEU A 35 11.48 -10.33 7.86
C LEU A 35 10.52 -11.05 6.92
N VAL A 36 10.03 -10.33 5.93
CA VAL A 36 9.08 -10.86 4.94
C VAL A 36 9.79 -11.13 3.62
N GLU A 37 9.66 -12.36 3.10
CA GLU A 37 9.97 -12.69 1.71
C GLU A 37 8.85 -12.18 0.82
N VAL A 38 9.12 -11.13 0.04
CA VAL A 38 8.13 -10.45 -0.79
C VAL A 38 7.74 -11.33 -1.98
N LYS A 39 6.45 -11.49 -2.21
CA LYS A 39 5.87 -12.30 -3.31
C LYS A 39 5.18 -11.46 -4.37
N ALA A 40 4.60 -10.33 -3.98
CA ALA A 40 4.00 -9.35 -4.89
C ALA A 40 4.06 -7.95 -4.26
N ILE A 41 4.12 -6.96 -5.11
CA ILE A 41 4.07 -5.53 -4.74
C ILE A 41 3.05 -4.80 -5.61
N SER A 42 2.67 -3.60 -5.18
CA SER A 42 1.90 -2.67 -6.01
C SER A 42 2.57 -1.29 -6.00
N VAL A 43 2.57 -0.64 -7.15
CA VAL A 43 3.11 0.71 -7.33
C VAL A 43 2.02 1.74 -7.07
N ASN A 44 2.37 2.78 -6.32
CA ASN A 44 1.47 3.86 -5.96
C ASN A 44 2.03 5.24 -6.36
N PRO A 45 1.21 6.30 -6.44
CA PRO A 45 1.70 7.65 -6.72
C PRO A 45 2.79 8.15 -5.77
N VAL A 46 2.86 7.63 -4.55
CA VAL A 46 3.92 7.96 -3.58
C VAL A 46 5.30 7.51 -4.06
N ASP A 47 5.38 6.39 -4.79
CA ASP A 47 6.64 5.89 -5.36
C ASP A 47 7.26 6.93 -6.32
N THR A 48 6.45 7.50 -7.21
CA THR A 48 6.90 8.52 -8.16
C THR A 48 7.26 9.81 -7.45
N LYS A 49 6.46 10.27 -6.50
CA LYS A 49 6.71 11.49 -5.73
C LYS A 49 7.99 11.43 -4.91
N VAL A 50 8.24 10.29 -4.27
CA VAL A 50 9.49 10.09 -3.51
C VAL A 50 10.68 9.98 -4.45
N ARG A 51 10.51 9.37 -5.62
CA ARG A 51 11.53 9.30 -6.66
C ARG A 51 11.93 10.69 -7.19
N GLU A 52 10.97 11.55 -7.47
CA GLU A 52 11.18 12.93 -7.95
C GLU A 52 11.92 13.80 -6.93
N GLY A 53 11.67 13.61 -5.64
CA GLY A 53 12.30 14.39 -4.56
C GLY A 53 13.60 13.78 -4.02
N PHE A 54 14.16 12.76 -4.66
CA PHE A 54 15.33 12.06 -4.13
C PHE A 54 16.62 12.85 -4.33
N SER A 55 17.35 13.08 -3.24
CA SER A 55 18.62 13.81 -3.22
C SER A 55 19.68 13.21 -2.28
N ALA A 56 19.55 11.93 -1.90
CA ALA A 56 20.45 11.31 -0.94
C ALA A 56 21.65 10.62 -1.62
N ASP A 57 22.77 10.54 -0.87
CA ASP A 57 24.00 9.90 -1.31
C ASP A 57 23.98 8.36 -1.16
N THR A 58 22.95 7.81 -0.54
CA THR A 58 22.80 6.37 -0.30
C THR A 58 21.62 5.80 -1.08
N PRO A 59 21.75 4.59 -1.66
CA PRO A 59 20.65 3.95 -2.36
C PRO A 59 19.39 3.82 -1.48
N ARG A 60 18.22 4.10 -2.07
CA ARG A 60 16.94 3.97 -1.39
C ARG A 60 16.01 3.01 -2.15
N VAL A 61 15.63 1.93 -1.49
CA VAL A 61 14.60 1.00 -1.98
C VAL A 61 13.24 1.63 -1.77
N LEU A 62 12.45 1.74 -2.84
CA LEU A 62 11.06 2.22 -2.81
C LEU A 62 10.07 1.05 -2.67
N GLY A 63 8.80 1.39 -2.71
CA GLY A 63 7.68 0.46 -2.58
C GLY A 63 7.08 0.48 -1.19
N TRP A 64 5.75 0.43 -1.14
CA TRP A 64 5.01 0.40 0.12
C TRP A 64 4.12 -0.83 0.20
N ASP A 65 3.27 -1.04 -0.80
CA ASP A 65 2.39 -2.20 -0.84
C ASP A 65 3.15 -3.50 -1.06
N ALA A 66 2.88 -4.49 -0.23
CA ALA A 66 3.45 -5.82 -0.37
C ALA A 66 2.56 -6.93 0.14
N VAL A 67 2.74 -8.08 -0.47
CA VAL A 67 2.32 -9.40 0.01
C VAL A 67 3.54 -10.28 0.11
N GLY A 68 3.67 -11.05 1.17
CA GLY A 68 4.78 -11.97 1.31
C GLY A 68 4.57 -13.01 2.40
N VAL A 69 5.64 -13.75 2.68
CA VAL A 69 5.67 -14.79 3.71
C VAL A 69 6.68 -14.41 4.77
N VAL A 70 6.29 -14.45 6.03
CA VAL A 70 7.20 -14.23 7.16
C VAL A 70 8.27 -15.32 7.19
N LYS A 71 9.54 -14.94 7.16
CA LYS A 71 10.69 -15.86 7.21
C LYS A 71 11.31 -15.93 8.58
N SER A 72 11.40 -14.81 9.27
CA SER A 72 11.86 -14.72 10.64
C SER A 72 11.23 -13.51 11.33
N VAL A 73 11.28 -13.54 12.66
CA VAL A 73 10.67 -12.50 13.50
C VAL A 73 11.70 -12.01 14.52
N GLY A 74 11.56 -10.74 14.92
CA GLY A 74 12.33 -10.18 16.02
C GLY A 74 11.87 -10.71 17.38
N GLU A 75 12.69 -10.50 18.40
CA GLU A 75 12.51 -11.06 19.74
C GLU A 75 11.30 -10.52 20.50
N SER A 76 10.72 -9.40 20.05
CA SER A 76 9.53 -8.79 20.68
C SER A 76 8.24 -9.05 19.89
N VAL A 77 8.31 -9.79 18.78
CA VAL A 77 7.13 -10.10 17.95
C VAL A 77 6.21 -11.08 18.67
N THR A 78 4.92 -10.78 18.66
CA THR A 78 3.88 -11.60 19.31
C THR A 78 2.69 -11.90 18.42
N LEU A 79 2.52 -11.19 17.29
CA LEU A 79 1.32 -11.27 16.43
C LEU A 79 1.49 -12.26 15.27
N PHE A 80 2.73 -12.58 14.88
CA PHE A 80 3.02 -13.39 13.69
C PHE A 80 4.09 -14.42 13.97
N THR A 81 4.12 -15.46 13.13
CA THR A 81 5.11 -16.54 13.15
C THR A 81 5.70 -16.78 11.76
N PRO A 82 6.91 -17.37 11.66
CA PRO A 82 7.45 -17.79 10.37
C PRO A 82 6.49 -18.72 9.63
N GLY A 83 6.23 -18.44 8.35
CA GLY A 83 5.29 -19.15 7.51
C GLY A 83 3.96 -18.42 7.29
N ASP A 84 3.63 -17.42 8.10
CA ASP A 84 2.40 -16.63 7.91
C ASP A 84 2.46 -15.86 6.58
N GLU A 85 1.37 -15.94 5.81
CA GLU A 85 1.16 -15.08 4.64
C GLU A 85 0.59 -13.74 5.08
N VAL A 86 1.30 -12.67 4.75
CA VAL A 86 0.98 -11.32 5.23
C VAL A 86 0.87 -10.32 4.09
N TRP A 87 0.15 -9.24 4.36
CA TRP A 87 0.03 -8.08 3.49
C TRP A 87 0.09 -6.79 4.29
N TYR A 88 0.60 -5.72 3.69
CA TYR A 88 0.79 -4.46 4.38
C TYR A 88 1.10 -3.30 3.43
N ALA A 89 0.90 -2.07 3.91
CA ALA A 89 1.55 -0.88 3.38
C ALA A 89 2.72 -0.53 4.32
N GLY A 90 3.93 -0.43 3.77
CA GLY A 90 5.14 -0.14 4.55
C GLY A 90 5.20 1.30 5.07
N ALA A 91 6.27 1.63 5.77
CA ALA A 91 6.49 2.95 6.36
C ALA A 91 7.43 3.81 5.49
N LEU A 92 7.11 5.12 5.35
CA LEU A 92 7.89 6.08 4.53
C LEU A 92 9.36 6.20 4.96
N GLY A 93 9.66 6.07 6.23
CA GLY A 93 11.01 6.22 6.79
C GLY A 93 11.89 4.97 6.71
N ARG A 94 11.41 3.86 6.12
CA ARG A 94 12.11 2.57 6.05
C ARG A 94 12.38 2.17 4.59
N ALA A 95 13.27 1.18 4.40
CA ALA A 95 13.49 0.55 3.09
C ALA A 95 12.18 -0.10 2.60
N GLY A 96 11.88 0.09 1.32
CA GLY A 96 10.60 -0.29 0.75
C GLY A 96 10.51 -1.73 0.27
N SER A 97 9.37 -2.06 -0.34
CA SER A 97 8.99 -3.41 -0.77
C SER A 97 9.56 -3.84 -2.13
N ASN A 98 10.22 -2.94 -2.88
CA ASN A 98 10.82 -3.30 -4.17
C ASN A 98 12.13 -4.10 -3.98
N SER A 99 12.05 -5.20 -3.23
CA SER A 99 13.18 -6.09 -2.87
C SER A 99 12.68 -7.50 -2.60
N GLU A 100 13.58 -8.48 -2.64
CA GLU A 100 13.25 -9.88 -2.31
C GLU A 100 12.81 -10.07 -0.86
N PHE A 101 13.37 -9.27 0.06
CA PHE A 101 13.03 -9.29 1.48
C PHE A 101 12.89 -7.88 2.02
N GLN A 102 11.92 -7.70 2.91
CA GLN A 102 11.67 -6.43 3.59
C GLN A 102 11.50 -6.63 5.09
N LEU A 103 11.99 -5.67 5.88
CA LEU A 103 11.63 -5.56 7.30
C LEU A 103 10.41 -4.68 7.45
N VAL A 104 9.43 -5.16 8.18
CA VAL A 104 8.22 -4.41 8.51
C VAL A 104 7.85 -4.64 9.98
N ASP A 105 7.37 -3.60 10.65
CA ASP A 105 6.89 -3.69 12.03
C ASP A 105 5.57 -4.47 12.07
N GLU A 106 5.47 -5.48 12.95
CA GLU A 106 4.28 -6.34 13.07
C GLU A 106 2.97 -5.55 13.27
N ARG A 107 3.04 -4.36 13.87
CA ARG A 107 1.87 -3.54 14.23
C ARG A 107 1.19 -2.88 13.03
N ILE A 108 1.83 -2.87 11.86
CA ILE A 108 1.27 -2.36 10.61
C ILE A 108 1.06 -3.46 9.55
N VAL A 109 1.01 -4.70 9.97
CA VAL A 109 0.86 -5.89 9.13
C VAL A 109 -0.44 -6.60 9.46
N ALA A 110 -1.05 -7.24 8.47
CA ALA A 110 -2.20 -8.13 8.66
C ALA A 110 -1.98 -9.46 7.91
N LEU A 111 -2.73 -10.49 8.29
CA LEU A 111 -2.77 -11.74 7.52
C LEU A 111 -3.41 -11.49 6.15
N LYS A 112 -2.80 -12.03 5.10
CA LYS A 112 -3.33 -11.93 3.73
C LYS A 112 -4.69 -12.63 3.64
N PRO A 113 -5.73 -12.01 3.03
CA PRO A 113 -6.98 -12.71 2.75
C PRO A 113 -6.75 -13.97 1.91
N GLN A 114 -7.27 -15.10 2.35
CA GLN A 114 -7.11 -16.38 1.63
C GLN A 114 -7.85 -16.41 0.29
N SER A 115 -8.88 -15.57 0.13
CA SER A 115 -9.68 -15.47 -1.11
C SER A 115 -8.99 -14.72 -2.25
N LEU A 116 -7.86 -14.07 -1.98
CA LEU A 116 -7.11 -13.28 -2.97
C LEU A 116 -5.78 -13.95 -3.30
N ASP A 117 -5.41 -13.91 -4.57
CA ASP A 117 -4.04 -14.20 -4.97
C ASP A 117 -3.07 -13.07 -4.52
N ASN A 118 -1.77 -13.32 -4.65
CA ASN A 118 -0.76 -12.38 -4.14
C ASN A 118 -0.80 -11.03 -4.88
N ALA A 119 -1.03 -11.02 -6.18
CA ALA A 119 -1.07 -9.79 -6.97
C ALA A 119 -2.29 -8.93 -6.62
N SER A 120 -3.47 -9.56 -6.55
CA SER A 120 -4.70 -8.88 -6.15
C SER A 120 -4.65 -8.37 -4.72
N ALA A 121 -4.09 -9.15 -3.79
CA ALA A 121 -3.93 -8.72 -2.41
C ALA A 121 -2.92 -7.57 -2.27
N ALA A 122 -1.80 -7.59 -3.00
CA ALA A 122 -0.81 -6.51 -2.96
C ALA A 122 -1.35 -5.16 -3.49
N ALA A 123 -2.39 -5.16 -4.31
CA ALA A 123 -2.96 -3.92 -4.85
C ALA A 123 -3.83 -3.13 -3.86
N LEU A 124 -4.10 -3.66 -2.66
CA LEU A 124 -5.09 -3.09 -1.76
C LEU A 124 -4.54 -2.30 -0.57
N PRO A 125 -3.45 -2.67 0.12
CA PRO A 125 -3.17 -2.17 1.46
C PRO A 125 -3.15 -0.65 1.57
N LEU A 126 -2.36 0.04 0.78
CA LEU A 126 -2.22 1.50 0.85
C LEU A 126 -3.52 2.22 0.50
N THR A 127 -4.19 1.79 -0.57
CA THR A 127 -5.43 2.41 -1.02
C THR A 127 -6.58 2.13 -0.05
N ALA A 128 -6.64 0.92 0.53
CA ALA A 128 -7.66 0.54 1.49
C ALA A 128 -7.50 1.28 2.83
N ILE A 129 -6.28 1.37 3.36
CA ILE A 129 -5.99 2.16 4.58
C ILE A 129 -6.36 3.63 4.36
N THR A 130 -5.97 4.21 3.22
CA THR A 130 -6.30 5.60 2.89
C THR A 130 -7.81 5.83 2.84
N ALA A 131 -8.56 4.92 2.20
CA ALA A 131 -10.01 5.03 2.10
C ALA A 131 -10.71 4.85 3.46
N TRP A 132 -10.26 3.86 4.24
CA TRP A 132 -10.79 3.57 5.57
C TRP A 132 -10.58 4.73 6.54
N GLU A 133 -9.34 5.18 6.70
CA GLU A 133 -9.02 6.29 7.59
C GLU A 133 -9.72 7.59 7.16
N MET A 134 -9.80 7.85 5.85
CA MET A 134 -10.53 9.02 5.36
C MET A 134 -12.01 8.96 5.77
N LEU A 135 -12.67 7.83 5.56
CA LEU A 135 -14.10 7.69 5.80
C LEU A 135 -14.44 7.70 7.29
N PHE A 136 -13.77 6.85 8.06
CA PHE A 136 -14.15 6.61 9.45
C PHE A 136 -13.41 7.51 10.45
N ASP A 137 -12.08 7.71 10.28
CA ASP A 137 -11.31 8.47 11.25
C ASP A 137 -11.32 9.98 10.96
N ARG A 138 -11.29 10.40 9.68
CA ARG A 138 -11.21 11.83 9.33
C ARG A 138 -12.58 12.46 9.12
N LEU A 139 -13.48 11.81 8.42
CA LEU A 139 -14.84 12.31 8.23
C LEU A 139 -15.76 11.91 9.39
N GLY A 140 -15.37 10.97 10.23
CA GLY A 140 -16.14 10.54 11.39
C GLY A 140 -17.45 9.83 11.03
N VAL A 141 -17.51 9.21 9.86
CA VAL A 141 -18.69 8.43 9.42
C VAL A 141 -18.85 7.20 10.32
N ALA A 142 -20.04 6.95 10.78
CA ALA A 142 -20.32 5.77 11.58
C ALA A 142 -20.61 4.54 10.69
N GLU A 143 -20.04 3.39 11.06
CA GLU A 143 -20.43 2.12 10.41
C GLU A 143 -21.94 1.86 10.60
N ASN A 144 -22.60 1.45 9.52
CA ASN A 144 -24.06 1.27 9.45
C ASN A 144 -24.89 2.53 9.80
N GLY A 145 -24.25 3.69 9.82
CA GLY A 145 -24.84 4.99 10.16
C GLY A 145 -24.96 5.94 8.98
N ASN A 146 -25.25 7.21 9.31
CA ASN A 146 -25.29 8.33 8.36
C ASN A 146 -26.40 8.21 7.30
N GLU A 147 -27.57 7.69 7.71
CA GLU A 147 -28.75 7.63 6.83
C GLU A 147 -29.23 9.04 6.46
N GLY A 148 -29.39 9.29 5.14
CA GLY A 148 -29.76 10.60 4.60
C GLY A 148 -28.57 11.50 4.24
N ASP A 149 -27.37 11.18 4.67
CA ASP A 149 -26.17 11.90 4.26
C ASP A 149 -25.72 11.51 2.85
N VAL A 150 -24.99 12.41 2.20
CA VAL A 150 -24.45 12.20 0.84
C VAL A 150 -22.93 12.28 0.87
N LEU A 151 -22.26 11.26 0.33
CA LEU A 151 -20.82 11.23 0.12
C LEU A 151 -20.49 11.46 -1.36
N LEU A 152 -19.81 12.55 -1.68
CA LEU A 152 -19.26 12.80 -3.02
C LEU A 152 -17.81 12.30 -3.10
N ILE A 153 -17.55 11.34 -3.99
CA ILE A 153 -16.20 10.80 -4.26
C ILE A 153 -15.72 11.32 -5.61
N VAL A 154 -14.77 12.27 -5.58
CA VAL A 154 -14.13 12.78 -6.79
C VAL A 154 -13.06 11.80 -7.27
N GLY A 155 -13.12 11.40 -8.54
CA GLY A 155 -12.21 10.41 -9.09
C GLY A 155 -12.46 8.98 -8.58
N ALA A 156 -13.74 8.61 -8.46
CA ALA A 156 -14.17 7.33 -7.89
C ALA A 156 -13.63 6.07 -8.61
N ALA A 157 -13.15 6.19 -9.84
CA ALA A 157 -12.52 5.08 -10.58
C ALA A 157 -11.01 4.95 -10.32
N GLY A 158 -10.39 5.85 -9.55
CA GLY A 158 -8.99 5.73 -9.13
C GLY A 158 -8.80 4.68 -8.03
N GLY A 159 -7.55 4.36 -7.68
CA GLY A 159 -7.24 3.33 -6.67
C GLY A 159 -7.96 3.55 -5.35
N VAL A 160 -7.79 4.71 -4.71
CA VAL A 160 -8.48 5.05 -3.46
C VAL A 160 -9.98 5.20 -3.67
N GLY A 161 -10.41 5.91 -4.74
CA GLY A 161 -11.82 6.14 -5.02
C GLY A 161 -12.61 4.84 -5.22
N SER A 162 -12.02 3.86 -5.88
CA SER A 162 -12.64 2.56 -6.14
C SER A 162 -12.92 1.79 -4.85
N ILE A 163 -11.95 1.69 -3.94
CA ILE A 163 -12.17 1.00 -2.67
C ILE A 163 -13.04 1.83 -1.72
N LEU A 164 -12.91 3.17 -1.73
CA LEU A 164 -13.76 4.06 -0.94
C LEU A 164 -15.24 3.93 -1.33
N THR A 165 -15.54 3.83 -2.63
CA THR A 165 -16.90 3.59 -3.14
C THR A 165 -17.47 2.30 -2.57
N GLN A 166 -16.69 1.21 -2.60
CA GLN A 166 -17.11 -0.08 -2.07
C GLN A 166 -17.32 -0.05 -0.55
N LEU A 167 -16.40 0.55 0.20
CA LEU A 167 -16.52 0.67 1.66
C LEU A 167 -17.73 1.51 2.06
N ALA A 168 -17.90 2.67 1.44
CA ALA A 168 -19.04 3.55 1.74
C ALA A 168 -20.38 2.88 1.43
N SER A 169 -20.51 2.26 0.25
CA SER A 169 -21.76 1.59 -0.16
C SER A 169 -22.11 0.37 0.71
N LYS A 170 -21.11 -0.33 1.25
CA LYS A 170 -21.32 -1.56 2.01
C LYS A 170 -21.40 -1.35 3.52
N LEU A 171 -20.69 -0.37 4.03
CA LEU A 171 -20.52 -0.18 5.47
C LEU A 171 -21.24 1.05 6.02
N THR A 172 -21.92 1.84 5.16
CA THR A 172 -22.70 3.00 5.60
C THR A 172 -24.08 3.00 4.99
N LYS A 173 -24.95 3.89 5.46
CA LYS A 173 -26.27 4.14 4.89
C LYS A 173 -26.33 5.42 4.05
N MET A 174 -25.17 5.96 3.69
CA MET A 174 -25.04 7.18 2.90
C MET A 174 -25.44 6.95 1.44
N THR A 175 -25.90 8.00 0.78
CA THR A 175 -25.98 8.03 -0.68
C THR A 175 -24.60 8.34 -1.25
N VAL A 176 -24.02 7.40 -2.01
CA VAL A 176 -22.69 7.55 -2.61
C VAL A 176 -22.80 8.10 -4.03
N ILE A 177 -22.11 9.20 -4.31
CA ILE A 177 -22.02 9.82 -5.63
C ILE A 177 -20.55 9.80 -6.07
N GLY A 178 -20.24 9.04 -7.11
CA GLY A 178 -18.89 8.95 -7.68
C GLY A 178 -18.75 9.76 -8.97
N THR A 179 -17.64 10.50 -9.15
CA THR A 179 -17.32 11.13 -10.44
C THR A 179 -16.37 10.28 -11.25
N ALA A 180 -16.64 10.15 -12.56
CA ALA A 180 -15.80 9.49 -13.53
C ALA A 180 -16.00 10.12 -14.91
N SER A 181 -14.88 10.34 -15.64
CA SER A 181 -14.90 11.10 -16.90
C SER A 181 -15.08 10.24 -18.16
N ARG A 182 -14.68 8.98 -18.13
CA ARG A 182 -14.70 8.05 -19.29
C ARG A 182 -15.80 7.00 -19.14
N PRO A 183 -16.40 6.51 -20.22
CA PRO A 183 -17.45 5.49 -20.16
C PRO A 183 -17.05 4.23 -19.38
N GLU A 184 -15.83 3.73 -19.60
CA GLU A 184 -15.29 2.55 -18.89
C GLU A 184 -15.17 2.82 -17.39
N SER A 185 -14.68 4.00 -17.02
CA SER A 185 -14.56 4.43 -15.62
C SER A 185 -15.93 4.59 -14.95
N GLN A 186 -16.91 5.11 -15.69
CA GLN A 186 -18.30 5.23 -15.20
C GLN A 186 -18.93 3.85 -14.97
N LYS A 187 -18.68 2.90 -15.88
CA LYS A 187 -19.14 1.52 -15.71
C LYS A 187 -18.52 0.90 -14.45
N TRP A 188 -17.20 1.02 -14.30
CA TRP A 188 -16.47 0.53 -13.14
C TRP A 188 -17.03 1.07 -11.81
N VAL A 189 -17.26 2.40 -11.73
CA VAL A 189 -17.78 3.04 -10.51
C VAL A 189 -19.19 2.51 -10.17
N ARG A 190 -20.06 2.30 -11.16
CA ARG A 190 -21.40 1.74 -10.93
C ARG A 190 -21.35 0.28 -10.47
N GLU A 191 -20.39 -0.51 -10.94
CA GLU A 191 -20.20 -1.90 -10.52
C GLU A 191 -19.58 -2.02 -9.13
N ALA A 192 -18.84 -1.00 -8.71
CA ALA A 192 -18.21 -0.94 -7.40
C ALA A 192 -19.19 -0.57 -6.25
N GLY A 193 -20.34 0.01 -6.55
CA GLY A 193 -21.37 0.44 -5.59
C GLY A 193 -22.04 1.70 -6.03
#